data_026c5255209a7d631e5a2bfa78dc49a5
#
_entry.id   026c5255209a7d631e5a2bfa78dc49a5
#
_cell.length_a   1.000
_cell.length_b   1.000
_cell.length_c   1.000
_cell.angle_alpha   90.00
_cell.angle_beta   90.00
_cell.angle_gamma   90.00
#
_symmetry.space_group_name_H-M   'P 1'
#
loop_
_entity.id
_entity.type
_entity.pdbx_description
1 polymer ?
#
loop_
_entity_poly.entity_id
_entity_poly.type
_entity_poly.pdbx_seq_one_letter_code
_entity_poly.pdbx_strand_id
1 'polypeptide(L)'
;MPILDQVYITRLLVRDNVVFGAYGFDQSDGTRYLIHADAVILAAGGHNRIWRRTSSRRDENTGDSFRLAVEAGARLRDPELVQFHPSGIIEPENAAGTLISEAARGEGGILRNALGERFMSKYDPERMELSTRDRVALAAYTEIAEGRGTENGGVWLDVSHLPRETIMTRLPRVYQTMMELQML
;
A
#
# COMPACT_ATOMS: atom_id res chain seq x y z
N MET A 1 -5.94 -2.52 29.73
CA MET A 1 -4.94 -1.52 29.33
C MET A 1 -5.71 -0.32 28.78
N PRO A 2 -5.49 0.90 29.25
CA PRO A 2 -6.17 2.07 28.72
C PRO A 2 -5.76 2.33 27.27
N ILE A 3 -6.70 2.78 26.45
CA ILE A 3 -6.48 3.27 25.10
C ILE A 3 -6.64 4.78 25.13
N LEU A 4 -5.68 5.51 24.57
CA LEU A 4 -5.73 6.94 24.41
C LEU A 4 -5.96 7.21 22.92
N ASP A 5 -7.21 7.52 22.56
CA ASP A 5 -7.57 7.87 21.19
C ASP A 5 -7.10 9.29 20.85
N GLN A 6 -6.84 9.56 19.57
CA GLN A 6 -6.50 10.87 19.03
C GLN A 6 -5.19 11.50 19.58
N VAL A 7 -4.39 10.75 20.32
CA VAL A 7 -3.11 11.23 20.84
C VAL A 7 -2.00 11.04 19.82
N TYR A 8 -1.46 12.14 19.31
CA TYR A 8 -0.35 12.12 18.37
C TYR A 8 0.99 12.20 19.13
N ILE A 9 1.81 11.17 18.98
CA ILE A 9 3.14 11.10 19.60
C ILE A 9 4.14 11.86 18.75
N THR A 10 4.76 12.87 19.34
CA THR A 10 5.74 13.73 18.66
C THR A 10 7.18 13.39 18.95
N ARG A 11 7.46 12.74 20.09
CA ARG A 11 8.83 12.41 20.53
C ARG A 11 8.84 11.20 21.46
N LEU A 12 9.89 10.40 21.36
CA LEU A 12 10.27 9.46 22.41
C LEU A 12 11.17 10.15 23.43
N LEU A 13 11.00 9.82 24.70
CA LEU A 13 11.82 10.35 25.79
C LEU A 13 13.02 9.43 25.97
N VAL A 14 14.22 9.99 25.77
CA VAL A 14 15.48 9.23 25.82
C VAL A 14 16.44 9.88 26.82
N ARG A 15 17.06 9.07 27.65
CA ARG A 15 18.16 9.45 28.56
C ARG A 15 19.19 8.31 28.56
N ASP A 16 20.46 8.67 28.44
CA ASP A 16 21.58 7.70 28.47
C ASP A 16 21.37 6.52 27.49
N ASN A 17 20.86 6.83 26.30
CA ASN A 17 20.52 5.85 25.24
C ASN A 17 19.42 4.84 25.63
N VAL A 18 18.60 5.16 26.63
CA VAL A 18 17.46 4.35 27.08
C VAL A 18 16.17 5.14 26.86
N VAL A 19 15.20 4.54 26.18
CA VAL A 19 13.85 5.09 26.05
C VAL A 19 13.10 4.84 27.35
N PHE A 20 12.51 5.89 27.94
CA PHE A 20 11.76 5.83 29.18
C PHE A 20 10.33 6.39 29.07
N GLY A 21 9.85 6.63 27.86
CA GLY A 21 8.52 7.12 27.64
C GLY A 21 8.31 7.81 26.30
N ALA A 22 7.20 8.52 26.21
CA ALA A 22 6.81 9.28 25.03
C ALA A 22 6.17 10.62 25.40
N TYR A 23 6.23 11.57 24.48
CA TYR A 23 5.55 12.85 24.58
C TYR A 23 4.65 13.05 23.36
N GLY A 24 3.45 13.55 23.59
CA GLY A 24 2.48 13.80 22.54
C GLY A 24 1.41 14.81 22.96
N PHE A 25 0.42 14.96 22.13
CA PHE A 25 -0.73 15.82 22.40
C PHE A 25 -2.01 15.22 21.80
N ASP A 26 -3.12 15.55 22.41
CA ASP A 26 -4.46 15.26 21.86
C ASP A 26 -4.73 16.21 20.70
N GLN A 27 -5.12 15.63 19.55
CA GLN A 27 -5.39 16.38 18.33
C GLN A 27 -6.71 17.16 18.39
N SER A 28 -7.61 16.79 19.31
CA SER A 28 -8.92 17.42 19.44
C SER A 28 -8.90 18.71 20.25
N ASP A 29 -8.08 18.76 21.32
CA ASP A 29 -8.08 19.87 22.28
C ASP A 29 -6.67 20.43 22.60
N GLY A 30 -5.61 19.78 22.09
CA GLY A 30 -4.24 20.18 22.34
C GLY A 30 -3.68 19.78 23.70
N THR A 31 -4.40 19.00 24.50
CA THR A 31 -3.91 18.51 25.79
C THR A 31 -2.58 17.76 25.62
N ARG A 32 -1.58 18.11 26.42
CA ARG A 32 -0.25 17.53 26.35
C ARG A 32 -0.13 16.31 27.23
N TYR A 33 0.48 15.26 26.69
CA TYR A 33 0.72 14.00 27.39
C TYR A 33 2.23 13.75 27.57
N LEU A 34 2.63 13.52 28.80
CA LEU A 34 3.94 13.00 29.15
C LEU A 34 3.72 11.58 29.69
N ILE A 35 4.09 10.59 28.92
CA ILE A 35 3.85 9.18 29.21
C ILE A 35 5.17 8.56 29.66
N HIS A 36 5.23 8.08 30.91
CA HIS A 36 6.36 7.27 31.39
C HIS A 36 6.08 5.82 31.15
N ALA A 37 7.09 5.11 30.64
CA ALA A 37 7.01 3.68 30.35
C ALA A 37 8.42 3.04 30.39
N ASP A 38 8.51 1.82 30.89
CA ASP A 38 9.76 1.06 30.91
C ASP A 38 10.16 0.58 29.49
N ALA A 39 9.19 0.48 28.58
CA ALA A 39 9.41 0.14 27.19
C ALA A 39 8.36 0.81 26.29
N VAL A 40 8.74 1.10 25.04
CA VAL A 40 7.84 1.65 24.02
C VAL A 40 7.89 0.75 22.78
N ILE A 41 6.71 0.33 22.32
CA ILE A 41 6.56 -0.41 21.07
C ILE A 41 6.09 0.56 19.99
N LEU A 42 6.90 0.72 18.93
CA LEU A 42 6.52 1.49 17.75
C LEU A 42 5.71 0.60 16.80
N ALA A 43 4.43 0.90 16.66
CA ALA A 43 3.49 0.18 15.80
C ALA A 43 2.66 1.14 14.94
N ALA A 44 3.23 2.30 14.57
CA ALA A 44 2.55 3.39 13.86
C ALA A 44 2.66 3.29 12.33
N GLY A 45 2.70 2.07 11.79
CA GLY A 45 2.72 1.82 10.35
C GLY A 45 4.07 2.09 9.68
N GLY A 46 4.05 2.17 8.37
CA GLY A 46 5.21 2.31 7.51
C GLY A 46 5.44 3.73 6.98
N HIS A 47 6.06 3.83 5.80
CA HIS A 47 6.46 5.11 5.22
C HIS A 47 6.09 5.25 3.73
N ASN A 48 5.25 4.40 3.18
CA ASN A 48 4.95 4.39 1.75
C ASN A 48 4.32 5.69 1.23
N ARG A 49 3.72 6.49 2.12
CA ARG A 49 3.08 7.76 1.76
C ARG A 49 4.06 8.86 1.37
N ILE A 50 5.34 8.71 1.67
CA ILE A 50 6.38 9.65 1.21
C ILE A 50 6.65 9.56 -0.29
N TRP A 51 6.26 8.44 -0.94
CA TRP A 51 6.45 8.25 -2.36
C TRP A 51 5.34 8.94 -3.17
N ARG A 52 5.71 9.50 -4.33
CA ARG A 52 4.79 10.21 -5.21
C ARG A 52 3.61 9.35 -5.66
N ARG A 53 3.89 8.08 -6.01
CA ARG A 53 2.87 7.08 -6.33
C ARG A 53 2.81 6.07 -5.20
N THR A 54 1.66 5.94 -4.58
CA THR A 54 1.47 5.09 -3.42
C THR A 54 0.03 4.63 -3.35
N SER A 55 -0.18 3.43 -2.80
CA SER A 55 -1.49 2.90 -2.45
C SER A 55 -1.88 3.17 -1.01
N SER A 56 -1.02 3.84 -0.22
CA SER A 56 -1.36 4.25 1.14
C SER A 56 -2.38 5.37 1.13
N ARG A 57 -3.33 5.31 2.06
CA ARG A 57 -4.27 6.40 2.28
C ARG A 57 -3.52 7.67 2.69
N ARG A 58 -4.22 8.81 2.55
CA ARG A 58 -3.62 10.12 2.79
C ARG A 58 -2.99 10.27 4.17
N ASP A 59 -3.62 9.67 5.18
CA ASP A 59 -3.30 9.84 6.59
C ASP A 59 -2.59 8.60 7.19
N GLU A 60 -2.13 7.67 6.35
CA GLU A 60 -1.47 6.44 6.77
C GLU A 60 -0.05 6.34 6.19
N ASN A 61 0.81 5.62 6.90
CA ASN A 61 2.17 5.29 6.44
C ASN A 61 3.01 6.52 6.10
N THR A 62 2.90 7.57 6.91
CA THR A 62 3.58 8.86 6.74
C THR A 62 5.04 8.86 7.17
N GLY A 63 5.53 7.75 7.74
CA GLY A 63 6.91 7.60 8.19
C GLY A 63 7.18 8.09 9.62
N ASP A 64 6.16 8.41 10.39
CA ASP A 64 6.32 8.91 11.77
C ASP A 64 7.07 7.95 12.67
N SER A 65 6.84 6.63 12.55
CA SER A 65 7.59 5.61 13.29
C SER A 65 9.10 5.69 13.00
N PHE A 66 9.46 5.91 11.74
CA PHE A 66 10.87 6.03 11.33
C PHE A 66 11.51 7.27 11.91
N ARG A 67 10.81 8.41 11.86
CA ARG A 67 11.28 9.66 12.48
C ARG A 67 11.50 9.49 13.98
N LEU A 68 10.50 8.98 14.70
CA LEU A 68 10.59 8.75 16.13
C LEU A 68 11.75 7.81 16.49
N ALA A 69 11.95 6.76 15.72
CA ALA A 69 13.02 5.80 15.93
C ALA A 69 14.41 6.44 15.73
N VAL A 70 14.61 7.18 14.63
CA VAL A 70 15.89 7.85 14.33
C VAL A 70 16.21 8.92 15.36
N GLU A 71 15.24 9.75 15.74
CA GLU A 71 15.41 10.77 16.79
C GLU A 71 15.76 10.14 18.15
N ALA A 72 15.31 8.91 18.40
CA ALA A 72 15.67 8.13 19.59
C ALA A 72 17.01 7.39 19.49
N GLY A 73 17.75 7.54 18.39
CA GLY A 73 19.07 6.94 18.18
C GLY A 73 19.06 5.56 17.49
N ALA A 74 17.91 5.09 17.00
CA ALA A 74 17.85 3.86 16.21
C ALA A 74 18.48 4.02 14.82
N ARG A 75 19.05 2.93 14.31
CA ARG A 75 19.56 2.88 12.94
C ARG A 75 18.50 2.32 12.01
N LEU A 76 18.31 2.95 10.85
CA LEU A 76 17.51 2.40 9.76
C LEU A 76 18.36 1.43 8.94
N ARG A 77 17.72 0.37 8.47
CA ARG A 77 18.32 -0.58 7.53
C ARG A 77 17.44 -0.69 6.30
N ASP A 78 18.06 -0.52 5.15
CA ASP A 78 17.44 -0.65 3.83
C ASP A 78 16.08 0.11 3.71
N PRO A 79 16.00 1.39 4.14
CA PRO A 79 14.71 2.11 4.19
C PRO A 79 14.13 2.41 2.81
N GLU A 80 14.93 2.29 1.75
CA GLU A 80 14.52 2.42 0.36
C GLU A 80 13.76 1.20 -0.16
N LEU A 81 13.84 0.05 0.53
CA LEU A 81 13.15 -1.16 0.12
C LEU A 81 11.66 -1.07 0.44
N VAL A 82 10.87 -0.94 -0.59
CA VAL A 82 9.41 -0.82 -0.51
C VAL A 82 8.75 -1.94 -1.31
N GLN A 83 7.75 -2.61 -0.73
CA GLN A 83 6.94 -3.54 -1.48
C GLN A 83 5.90 -2.79 -2.31
N PHE A 84 5.97 -2.93 -3.62
CA PHE A 84 4.95 -2.40 -4.53
C PHE A 84 3.78 -3.38 -4.63
N HIS A 85 2.56 -2.89 -4.40
CA HIS A 85 1.37 -3.68 -4.69
C HIS A 85 1.11 -3.67 -6.20
N PRO A 86 0.99 -4.84 -6.85
CA PRO A 86 0.95 -4.92 -8.31
C PRO A 86 -0.37 -4.47 -8.94
N SER A 87 -1.42 -4.29 -8.16
CA SER A 87 -2.77 -3.99 -8.66
C SER A 87 -3.34 -2.75 -7.96
N GLY A 88 -2.86 -1.58 -8.32
CA GLY A 88 -3.44 -0.28 -7.92
C GLY A 88 -4.15 0.37 -9.10
N ILE A 89 -5.32 0.94 -8.89
CA ILE A 89 -6.03 1.73 -9.90
C ILE A 89 -5.20 2.98 -10.22
N ILE A 90 -5.07 3.32 -11.48
CA ILE A 90 -4.43 4.55 -11.95
C ILE A 90 -5.43 5.55 -12.52
N GLU A 91 -6.60 5.08 -12.93
CA GLU A 91 -7.70 5.88 -13.45
C GLU A 91 -9.05 5.42 -12.91
N PRO A 92 -9.97 6.37 -12.70
CA PRO A 92 -9.81 7.83 -12.80
C PRO A 92 -8.89 8.39 -11.69
N GLU A 93 -8.39 9.62 -11.86
CA GLU A 93 -7.39 10.24 -10.96
C GLU A 93 -7.84 10.29 -9.49
N ASN A 94 -9.13 10.52 -9.24
CA ASN A 94 -9.72 10.53 -7.90
C ASN A 94 -9.71 9.15 -7.21
N ALA A 95 -9.55 8.07 -7.97
CA ALA A 95 -9.44 6.69 -7.47
C ALA A 95 -8.01 6.17 -7.53
N ALA A 96 -7.06 6.95 -8.07
CA ALA A 96 -5.67 6.53 -8.22
C ALA A 96 -5.05 6.13 -6.86
N GLY A 97 -4.39 4.97 -6.85
CA GLY A 97 -3.84 4.36 -5.64
C GLY A 97 -4.80 3.43 -4.90
N THR A 98 -6.09 3.37 -5.27
CA THR A 98 -7.01 2.39 -4.70
C THR A 98 -6.56 0.97 -5.04
N LEU A 99 -6.42 0.14 -4.01
CA LEU A 99 -5.98 -1.24 -4.18
C LEU A 99 -7.10 -2.11 -4.75
N ILE A 100 -6.78 -2.82 -5.83
CA ILE A 100 -7.55 -3.98 -6.26
C ILE A 100 -7.00 -5.21 -5.56
N SER A 101 -7.86 -5.91 -4.84
CA SER A 101 -7.49 -7.10 -4.07
C SER A 101 -6.76 -8.13 -4.94
N GLU A 102 -5.76 -8.76 -4.35
CA GLU A 102 -5.06 -9.92 -4.95
C GLU A 102 -6.03 -11.05 -5.33
N ALA A 103 -7.18 -11.12 -4.65
CA ALA A 103 -8.25 -12.06 -4.99
C ALA A 103 -8.71 -11.93 -6.45
N ALA A 104 -8.66 -10.75 -7.06
CA ALA A 104 -9.02 -10.57 -8.47
C ALA A 104 -8.14 -11.43 -9.40
N ARG A 105 -6.83 -11.50 -9.12
CA ARG A 105 -5.92 -12.40 -9.84
C ARG A 105 -6.15 -13.88 -9.46
N GLY A 106 -6.44 -14.12 -8.18
CA GLY A 106 -6.76 -15.45 -7.66
C GLY A 106 -8.01 -16.08 -8.26
N GLU A 107 -9.03 -15.28 -8.56
CA GLU A 107 -10.26 -15.73 -9.21
C GLU A 107 -10.14 -15.77 -10.76
N GLY A 108 -8.94 -15.54 -11.29
CA GLY A 108 -8.66 -15.70 -12.73
C GLY A 108 -8.48 -14.39 -13.50
N GLY A 109 -8.37 -13.26 -12.85
CA GLY A 109 -8.05 -11.98 -13.53
C GLY A 109 -6.72 -12.06 -14.27
N ILE A 110 -6.69 -11.58 -15.52
CA ILE A 110 -5.56 -11.66 -16.45
C ILE A 110 -4.90 -10.30 -16.57
N LEU A 111 -3.57 -10.26 -16.49
CA LEU A 111 -2.80 -9.05 -16.73
C LEU A 111 -2.43 -8.92 -18.21
N ARG A 112 -2.87 -7.82 -18.83
CA ARG A 112 -2.60 -7.52 -20.24
C ARG A 112 -1.90 -6.18 -20.40
N ASN A 113 -0.95 -6.13 -21.32
CA ASN A 113 -0.35 -4.86 -21.76
C ASN A 113 -1.27 -4.12 -22.76
N ALA A 114 -0.84 -2.96 -23.25
CA ALA A 114 -1.61 -2.17 -24.21
C ALA A 114 -1.83 -2.87 -25.56
N LEU A 115 -1.00 -3.87 -25.89
CA LEU A 115 -1.14 -4.68 -27.10
C LEU A 115 -2.14 -5.83 -26.92
N GLY A 116 -2.74 -5.97 -25.72
CA GLY A 116 -3.65 -7.06 -25.39
C GLY A 116 -2.96 -8.38 -25.01
N GLU A 117 -1.64 -8.40 -24.97
CA GLU A 117 -0.88 -9.61 -24.63
C GLU A 117 -0.96 -9.91 -23.13
N ARG A 118 -1.19 -11.17 -22.78
CA ARG A 118 -1.07 -11.68 -21.42
C ARG A 118 0.41 -11.83 -21.07
N PHE A 119 1.01 -10.77 -20.60
CA PHE A 119 2.48 -10.66 -20.49
C PHE A 119 3.10 -11.54 -19.39
N MET A 120 2.34 -11.97 -18.37
CA MET A 120 2.90 -12.80 -17.29
C MET A 120 3.49 -14.13 -17.80
N SER A 121 3.09 -14.62 -18.95
CA SER A 121 3.69 -15.80 -19.61
C SER A 121 5.18 -15.61 -19.95
N LYS A 122 5.65 -14.37 -20.12
CA LYS A 122 7.07 -14.06 -20.39
C LYS A 122 7.91 -14.04 -19.10
N TYR A 123 7.30 -13.67 -17.96
CA TYR A 123 8.00 -13.41 -16.70
C TYR A 123 7.91 -14.56 -15.70
N ASP A 124 6.77 -15.26 -15.66
CA ASP A 124 6.55 -16.44 -14.82
C ASP A 124 5.52 -17.36 -15.47
N PRO A 125 5.94 -18.19 -16.44
CA PRO A 125 5.03 -19.06 -17.18
C PRO A 125 4.36 -20.15 -16.33
N GLU A 126 4.93 -20.49 -15.18
CA GLU A 126 4.38 -21.51 -14.30
C GLU A 126 3.26 -20.97 -13.43
N ARG A 127 3.47 -19.79 -12.84
CA ARG A 127 2.52 -19.20 -11.87
C ARG A 127 1.65 -18.11 -12.47
N MET A 128 2.06 -17.54 -13.58
CA MET A 128 1.33 -16.47 -14.26
C MET A 128 0.97 -15.32 -13.29
N GLU A 129 -0.28 -14.90 -13.24
CA GLU A 129 -0.79 -13.86 -12.35
C GLU A 129 -0.76 -14.23 -10.85
N LEU A 130 -0.55 -15.51 -10.53
CA LEU A 130 -0.38 -16.01 -9.17
C LEU A 130 1.09 -15.99 -8.69
N SER A 131 1.97 -15.40 -9.48
CA SER A 131 3.35 -15.15 -9.08
C SER A 131 3.42 -14.21 -7.86
N THR A 132 4.62 -14.10 -7.28
CA THR A 132 4.84 -13.22 -6.11
C THR A 132 4.62 -11.75 -6.46
N ARG A 133 4.22 -10.94 -5.47
CA ARG A 133 3.88 -9.52 -5.68
C ARG A 133 5.00 -8.73 -6.33
N ASP A 134 6.23 -8.96 -5.92
CA ASP A 134 7.42 -8.32 -6.47
C ASP A 134 7.62 -8.67 -7.95
N ARG A 135 7.47 -9.93 -8.34
CA ARG A 135 7.57 -10.36 -9.73
C ARG A 135 6.46 -9.76 -10.60
N VAL A 136 5.22 -9.81 -10.12
CA VAL A 136 4.10 -9.21 -10.87
C VAL A 136 4.26 -7.70 -11.01
N ALA A 137 4.67 -7.01 -9.95
CA ALA A 137 4.91 -5.57 -10.00
C ALA A 137 6.06 -5.21 -10.95
N LEU A 138 7.17 -5.97 -10.90
CA LEU A 138 8.31 -5.77 -11.80
C LEU A 138 7.93 -6.06 -13.26
N ALA A 139 7.17 -7.13 -13.52
CA ALA A 139 6.70 -7.46 -14.87
C ALA A 139 5.81 -6.34 -15.44
N ALA A 140 4.84 -5.84 -14.67
CA ALA A 140 4.01 -4.72 -15.08
C ALA A 140 4.84 -3.45 -15.33
N TYR A 141 5.77 -3.13 -14.44
CA TYR A 141 6.68 -2.00 -14.63
C TYR A 141 7.53 -2.13 -15.90
N THR A 142 8.05 -3.33 -16.18
CA THR A 142 8.86 -3.59 -17.38
C THR A 142 8.03 -3.38 -18.65
N GLU A 143 6.80 -3.90 -18.71
CA GLU A 143 5.90 -3.67 -19.85
C GLU A 143 5.66 -2.17 -20.08
N ILE A 144 5.44 -1.40 -19.01
CA ILE A 144 5.25 0.06 -19.09
C ILE A 144 6.54 0.75 -19.56
N ALA A 145 7.69 0.42 -18.97
CA ALA A 145 8.97 1.06 -19.27
C ALA A 145 9.44 0.78 -20.73
N GLU A 146 9.07 -0.37 -21.27
CA GLU A 146 9.37 -0.75 -22.66
C GLU A 146 8.32 -0.25 -23.67
N GLY A 147 7.41 0.63 -23.25
CA GLY A 147 6.43 1.27 -24.14
C GLY A 147 5.21 0.42 -24.48
N ARG A 148 4.98 -0.69 -23.76
CA ARG A 148 3.77 -1.53 -23.91
C ARG A 148 2.73 -1.28 -22.83
N GLY A 149 2.91 -0.23 -22.01
CA GLY A 149 1.90 0.26 -21.08
C GLY A 149 0.77 1.00 -21.77
N THR A 150 -0.34 1.19 -21.06
CA THR A 150 -1.44 2.06 -21.49
C THR A 150 -0.99 3.52 -21.55
N GLU A 151 -1.73 4.39 -22.24
CA GLU A 151 -1.44 5.82 -22.36
C GLU A 151 -1.22 6.49 -21.00
N ASN A 152 -1.93 6.02 -19.97
CA ASN A 152 -1.86 6.55 -18.61
C ASN A 152 -0.77 5.88 -17.73
N GLY A 153 0.07 5.06 -18.34
CA GLY A 153 1.21 4.43 -17.67
C GLY A 153 0.84 3.28 -16.75
N GLY A 154 -0.08 2.42 -17.17
CA GLY A 154 -0.49 1.22 -16.49
C GLY A 154 -0.54 -0.02 -17.37
N VAL A 155 -1.16 -1.07 -16.85
CA VAL A 155 -1.52 -2.29 -17.54
C VAL A 155 -2.97 -2.64 -17.20
N TRP A 156 -3.62 -3.47 -18.00
CA TRP A 156 -4.98 -3.92 -17.74
C TRP A 156 -4.99 -5.12 -16.78
N LEU A 157 -5.87 -5.11 -15.80
CA LEU A 157 -6.29 -6.28 -15.05
C LEU A 157 -7.69 -6.67 -15.56
N ASP A 158 -7.71 -7.60 -16.49
CA ASP A 158 -8.89 -8.03 -17.22
C ASP A 158 -9.64 -9.12 -16.43
N VAL A 159 -10.87 -8.84 -16.05
CA VAL A 159 -11.81 -9.78 -15.42
C VAL A 159 -13.08 -9.99 -16.27
N SER A 160 -13.12 -9.42 -17.48
CA SER A 160 -14.31 -9.41 -18.34
C SER A 160 -14.77 -10.80 -18.81
N HIS A 161 -13.84 -11.75 -18.82
CA HIS A 161 -14.13 -13.16 -19.16
C HIS A 161 -14.76 -13.95 -18.01
N LEU A 162 -14.76 -13.39 -16.78
CA LEU A 162 -15.38 -14.06 -15.63
C LEU A 162 -16.90 -13.82 -15.64
N PRO A 163 -17.69 -14.86 -15.23
CA PRO A 163 -19.12 -14.67 -15.06
C PRO A 163 -19.42 -13.55 -14.05
N ARG A 164 -20.40 -12.69 -14.38
CA ARG A 164 -20.80 -11.58 -13.51
C ARG A 164 -21.12 -12.04 -12.07
N GLU A 165 -21.78 -13.19 -11.94
CA GLU A 165 -22.10 -13.79 -10.64
C GLU A 165 -20.84 -14.09 -9.82
N THR A 166 -19.77 -14.58 -10.46
CA THR A 166 -18.48 -14.84 -9.83
C THR A 166 -17.87 -13.52 -9.32
N ILE A 167 -17.88 -12.46 -10.14
CA ILE A 167 -17.36 -11.15 -9.73
C ILE A 167 -18.14 -10.62 -8.53
N MET A 168 -19.48 -10.69 -8.55
CA MET A 168 -20.33 -10.20 -7.47
C MET A 168 -20.14 -10.96 -6.17
N THR A 169 -19.99 -12.28 -6.21
CA THR A 169 -19.96 -13.14 -5.03
C THR A 169 -18.56 -13.36 -4.47
N ARG A 170 -17.56 -13.53 -5.35
CA ARG A 170 -16.18 -13.82 -4.96
C ARG A 170 -15.31 -12.56 -4.83
N LEU A 171 -15.68 -11.48 -5.50
CA LEU A 171 -14.97 -10.22 -5.54
C LEU A 171 -15.87 -9.02 -5.18
N PRO A 172 -16.67 -9.08 -4.10
CA PRO A 172 -17.72 -8.08 -3.83
C PRO A 172 -17.17 -6.65 -3.71
N ARG A 173 -15.99 -6.48 -3.11
CA ARG A 173 -15.35 -5.16 -3.01
C ARG A 173 -14.84 -4.64 -4.35
N VAL A 174 -14.28 -5.53 -5.18
CA VAL A 174 -13.86 -5.16 -6.54
C VAL A 174 -15.08 -4.75 -7.36
N TYR A 175 -16.15 -5.55 -7.30
CA TYR A 175 -17.41 -5.26 -7.97
C TYR A 175 -17.96 -3.89 -7.57
N GLN A 176 -18.05 -3.63 -6.26
CA GLN A 176 -18.54 -2.35 -5.75
C GLN A 176 -17.67 -1.18 -6.23
N THR A 177 -16.34 -1.29 -6.12
CA THR A 177 -15.41 -0.25 -6.58
C THR A 177 -15.58 0.01 -8.08
N MET A 178 -15.68 -1.04 -8.90
CA MET A 178 -15.87 -0.89 -10.35
C MET A 178 -17.21 -0.25 -10.71
N MET A 179 -18.28 -0.58 -9.98
CA MET A 179 -19.59 0.05 -10.16
C MET A 179 -19.57 1.53 -9.78
N GLU A 180 -18.94 1.88 -8.65
CA GLU A 180 -18.79 3.28 -8.20
C GLU A 180 -17.98 4.11 -9.20
N LEU A 181 -16.98 3.51 -9.83
CA LEU A 181 -16.13 4.14 -10.83
C LEU A 181 -16.68 4.05 -12.26
N GLN A 182 -17.87 3.44 -12.44
CA GLN A 182 -18.49 3.21 -13.76
C GLN A 182 -17.60 2.44 -14.74
N MET A 183 -16.84 1.48 -14.24
CA MET A 183 -15.91 0.64 -15.01
C MET A 183 -16.49 -0.74 -15.36
N LEU A 184 -17.72 -1.03 -14.99
CA LEU A 184 -18.48 -2.25 -15.31
C LEU A 184 -19.77 -1.95 -16.06
#